data_ab1e56b4f69a476fd80d373410467b85
#
_entry.id   ab1e56b4f69a476fd80d373410467b85
#
_cell.length_a   1.000
_cell.length_b   1.000
_cell.length_c   1.000
_cell.angle_alpha   90.00
_cell.angle_beta   90.00
_cell.angle_gamma   90.00
#
_symmetry.space_group_name_H-M   'P 1'
#
loop_
_entity.id
_entity.type
_entity.pdbx_description
1 polymer ?
#
loop_
_entity_poly.entity_id
_entity_poly.type
_entity_poly.pdbx_seq_one_letter_code
_entity_poly.pdbx_strand_id
1 'polypeptide(L)'
;GADGYMRVGWVSEQGSWFFHGGSGAEASGWVKDGGSWYYLTPGSGAMATGWLDLGGTWYYLAPGSGAMVTGWLDLGGTWYYLASGSGAMVTGWVKDGGSWYYLTPGSGAMATGWVKDGGSWYYLTPGSGAMVTGWIRIDGQWHHFTASGRWVG
;
A
#
# COMPACT_ATOMS: atom_id res chain seq x y z
N GLY A 1 -3.13 36.04 -1.94
CA GLY A 1 -1.73 36.36 -1.92
C GLY A 1 -1.50 37.82 -1.58
N ALA A 2 -0.25 38.18 -1.47
CA ALA A 2 0.10 39.55 -1.13
C ALA A 2 -0.39 40.56 -2.13
N ASP A 3 -0.66 40.12 -3.34
CA ASP A 3 -1.20 40.95 -4.41
C ASP A 3 -2.73 41.06 -4.37
N GLY A 4 -3.35 40.43 -3.37
CA GLY A 4 -4.79 40.47 -3.20
C GLY A 4 -5.56 39.44 -4.02
N TYR A 5 -4.88 38.63 -4.80
CA TYR A 5 -5.54 37.59 -5.56
C TYR A 5 -5.73 36.33 -4.71
N MET A 6 -6.90 35.72 -4.85
CA MET A 6 -7.21 34.45 -4.19
C MET A 6 -6.48 33.32 -4.92
N ARG A 7 -5.76 32.51 -4.16
CA ARG A 7 -5.07 31.34 -4.71
C ARG A 7 -5.98 30.13 -4.65
N VAL A 8 -6.05 29.39 -5.76
CA VAL A 8 -6.76 28.12 -5.82
C VAL A 8 -5.83 27.08 -6.43
N GLY A 9 -6.09 25.82 -6.09
CA GLY A 9 -5.28 24.71 -6.58
C GLY A 9 -4.00 24.57 -5.77
N TRP A 10 -3.00 23.98 -6.39
CA TRP A 10 -1.74 23.67 -5.73
C TRP A 10 -0.83 24.88 -5.62
N VAL A 11 -0.25 25.05 -4.43
CA VAL A 11 0.68 26.14 -4.15
C VAL A 11 1.89 25.55 -3.45
N SER A 12 3.09 25.88 -3.94
CA SER A 12 4.33 25.44 -3.31
C SER A 12 4.96 26.62 -2.54
N GLU A 13 5.23 26.40 -1.25
CA GLU A 13 5.87 27.40 -0.40
C GLU A 13 6.91 26.74 0.48
N GLN A 14 8.13 27.20 0.42
CA GLN A 14 9.23 26.72 1.28
C GLN A 14 9.40 25.20 1.23
N GLY A 15 9.27 24.63 0.03
CA GLY A 15 9.49 23.22 -0.16
C GLY A 15 8.29 22.33 0.15
N SER A 16 7.18 22.92 0.60
CA SER A 16 5.96 22.16 0.87
C SER A 16 4.85 22.55 -0.09
N TRP A 17 3.99 21.58 -0.41
CA TRP A 17 2.84 21.81 -1.27
C TRP A 17 1.57 21.92 -0.44
N PHE A 18 0.71 22.83 -0.83
CA PHE A 18 -0.58 23.10 -0.18
C PHE A 18 -1.67 23.14 -1.24
N PHE A 19 -2.88 22.83 -0.85
CA PHE A 19 -3.99 22.85 -1.79
C PHE A 19 -5.07 23.81 -1.29
N HIS A 20 -5.48 24.75 -2.18
CA HIS A 20 -6.54 25.68 -1.91
C HIS A 20 -7.76 25.33 -2.76
N GLY A 21 -8.89 25.14 -2.10
CA GLY A 21 -10.13 24.80 -2.80
C GLY A 21 -10.68 25.98 -3.60
N GLY A 22 -11.82 25.77 -4.25
CA GLY A 22 -12.43 26.77 -5.11
C GLY A 22 -12.76 28.08 -4.39
N SER A 23 -12.98 28.02 -3.06
CA SER A 23 -13.21 29.22 -2.26
C SER A 23 -11.93 29.95 -1.90
N GLY A 24 -10.76 29.35 -2.17
CA GLY A 24 -9.48 29.88 -1.75
C GLY A 24 -9.04 29.39 -0.38
N ALA A 25 -9.89 28.65 0.33
CA ALA A 25 -9.55 28.14 1.65
C ALA A 25 -8.54 27.00 1.52
N GLU A 26 -7.53 26.99 2.40
CA GLU A 26 -6.53 25.92 2.44
C GLU A 26 -7.19 24.62 2.88
N ALA A 27 -6.97 23.57 2.12
CA ALA A 27 -7.54 22.25 2.42
C ALA A 27 -6.71 21.50 3.44
N SER A 28 -7.35 20.62 4.19
CA SER A 28 -6.67 19.66 5.04
C SER A 28 -7.40 18.33 4.90
N GLY A 29 -6.67 17.23 5.20
CA GLY A 29 -7.22 15.89 5.01
C GLY A 29 -7.15 15.45 3.58
N TRP A 30 -8.02 14.51 3.19
CA TRP A 30 -8.00 13.94 1.86
C TRP A 30 -8.57 14.90 0.82
N VAL A 31 -7.87 15.03 -0.29
CA VAL A 31 -8.30 15.86 -1.42
C VAL A 31 -8.14 15.04 -2.70
N LYS A 32 -9.17 15.02 -3.54
CA LYS A 32 -9.09 14.37 -4.84
C LYS A 32 -8.93 15.45 -5.92
N ASP A 33 -7.88 15.31 -6.71
CA ASP A 33 -7.59 16.25 -7.78
C ASP A 33 -7.06 15.51 -9.00
N GLY A 34 -7.67 15.73 -10.15
CA GLY A 34 -7.22 15.09 -11.39
C GLY A 34 -7.23 13.58 -11.34
N GLY A 35 -8.16 12.98 -10.57
CA GLY A 35 -8.26 11.53 -10.47
C GLY A 35 -7.34 10.88 -9.43
N SER A 36 -6.50 11.67 -8.77
CA SER A 36 -5.60 11.16 -7.73
C SER A 36 -5.99 11.73 -6.37
N TRP A 37 -5.72 10.94 -5.32
CA TRP A 37 -5.96 11.36 -3.95
C TRP A 37 -4.67 11.85 -3.31
N TYR A 38 -4.78 12.93 -2.54
CA TYR A 38 -3.67 13.54 -1.82
C TYR A 38 -4.09 13.78 -0.38
N TYR A 39 -3.14 13.84 0.51
CA TYR A 39 -3.44 14.12 1.91
C TYR A 39 -2.71 15.37 2.38
N LEU A 40 -3.46 16.34 2.85
CA LEU A 40 -2.91 17.58 3.39
C LEU A 40 -2.97 17.49 4.91
N THR A 41 -1.82 17.65 5.55
CA THR A 41 -1.70 17.44 6.99
C THR A 41 -2.58 18.42 7.77
N PRO A 42 -3.52 17.93 8.61
CA PRO A 42 -4.29 18.83 9.45
C PRO A 42 -3.38 19.67 10.33
N GLY A 43 -3.67 20.95 10.43
CA GLY A 43 -2.87 21.89 11.18
C GLY A 43 -1.92 22.66 10.29
N SER A 44 -0.99 21.98 9.64
CA SER A 44 -0.01 22.66 8.78
C SER A 44 -0.52 22.86 7.36
N GLY A 45 -1.39 21.98 6.88
CA GLY A 45 -1.85 21.99 5.50
C GLY A 45 -0.84 21.42 4.51
N ALA A 46 0.32 21.00 4.96
CA ALA A 46 1.37 20.52 4.06
C ALA A 46 1.00 19.13 3.48
N MET A 47 1.25 18.96 2.17
CA MET A 47 1.01 17.68 1.49
C MET A 47 1.90 16.60 2.10
N ALA A 48 1.29 15.47 2.47
CA ALA A 48 2.02 14.33 3.00
C ALA A 48 2.60 13.50 1.88
N THR A 49 3.76 12.89 2.15
CA THR A 49 4.36 11.90 1.25
C THR A 49 4.87 10.74 2.08
N GLY A 50 5.07 9.59 1.43
CA GLY A 50 5.52 8.40 2.13
C GLY A 50 4.40 7.72 2.88
N TRP A 51 4.79 6.92 3.87
CA TRP A 51 3.82 6.19 4.69
C TRP A 51 3.04 7.13 5.60
N LEU A 52 1.73 6.90 5.67
CA LEU A 52 0.82 7.71 6.47
C LEU A 52 -0.11 6.80 7.25
N ASP A 53 -0.13 6.95 8.58
CA ASP A 53 -1.00 6.17 9.46
C ASP A 53 -2.18 7.05 9.89
N LEU A 54 -3.38 6.63 9.53
CA LEU A 54 -4.59 7.34 9.91
C LEU A 54 -5.49 6.39 10.71
N GLY A 55 -5.45 6.52 12.02
CA GLY A 55 -6.29 5.72 12.88
C GLY A 55 -6.03 4.22 12.80
N GLY A 56 -4.78 3.84 12.57
CA GLY A 56 -4.40 2.43 12.48
C GLY A 56 -4.40 1.88 11.06
N THR A 57 -4.82 2.67 10.08
CA THR A 57 -4.79 2.27 8.67
C THR A 57 -3.65 3.00 7.99
N TRP A 58 -2.82 2.25 7.27
CA TRP A 58 -1.66 2.80 6.59
C TRP A 58 -1.94 3.05 5.12
N TYR A 59 -1.43 4.18 4.63
CA TYR A 59 -1.53 4.58 3.23
C TYR A 59 -0.15 4.99 2.75
N TYR A 60 0.06 4.97 1.44
CA TYR A 60 1.33 5.43 0.89
C TYR A 60 1.10 6.51 -0.15
N LEU A 61 1.71 7.67 0.08
CA LEU A 61 1.65 8.79 -0.85
C LEU A 61 2.99 8.87 -1.57
N ALA A 62 2.96 8.87 -2.90
CA ALA A 62 4.18 8.81 -3.69
C ALA A 62 5.11 9.99 -3.38
N PRO A 63 6.39 9.73 -3.06
CA PRO A 63 7.36 10.80 -2.95
C PRO A 63 7.45 11.54 -4.27
N GLY A 64 7.48 12.84 -4.21
CA GLY A 64 7.50 13.65 -5.41
C GLY A 64 6.14 14.19 -5.77
N SER A 65 5.20 13.31 -6.11
CA SER A 65 3.86 13.74 -6.52
C SER A 65 2.87 13.89 -5.37
N GLY A 66 3.03 13.09 -4.33
CA GLY A 66 2.07 13.03 -3.22
C GLY A 66 0.83 12.21 -3.53
N ALA A 67 0.73 11.64 -4.72
CA ALA A 67 -0.46 10.88 -5.11
C ALA A 67 -0.54 9.57 -4.33
N MET A 68 -1.75 9.24 -3.85
CA MET A 68 -1.97 7.98 -3.13
C MET A 68 -1.73 6.79 -4.05
N VAL A 69 -0.92 5.84 -3.58
CA VAL A 69 -0.59 4.64 -4.34
C VAL A 69 -1.60 3.55 -4.05
N THR A 70 -1.98 2.80 -5.09
CA THR A 70 -2.82 1.60 -4.95
C THR A 70 -2.13 0.46 -5.69
N GLY A 71 -2.49 -0.77 -5.32
CA GLY A 71 -1.91 -1.96 -5.93
C GLY A 71 -0.58 -2.32 -5.30
N TRP A 72 0.23 -3.05 -6.05
CA TRP A 72 1.54 -3.49 -5.56
C TRP A 72 2.54 -2.34 -5.53
N LEU A 73 3.31 -2.30 -4.45
CA LEU A 73 4.31 -1.25 -4.23
C LEU A 73 5.60 -1.89 -3.75
N ASP A 74 6.70 -1.60 -4.47
CA ASP A 74 8.03 -2.09 -4.12
C ASP A 74 8.83 -0.96 -3.49
N LEU A 75 9.23 -1.16 -2.23
CA LEU A 75 10.05 -0.19 -1.53
C LEU A 75 11.34 -0.88 -1.08
N GLY A 76 12.40 -0.64 -1.80
CA GLY A 76 13.71 -1.18 -1.45
C GLY A 76 13.76 -2.69 -1.44
N GLY A 77 13.01 -3.34 -2.32
CA GLY A 77 12.99 -4.79 -2.42
C GLY A 77 11.89 -5.46 -1.60
N THR A 78 11.14 -4.68 -0.82
CA THR A 78 10.01 -5.22 -0.05
C THR A 78 8.71 -4.79 -0.74
N TRP A 79 7.83 -5.76 -0.97
CA TRP A 79 6.56 -5.50 -1.64
C TRP A 79 5.43 -5.35 -0.63
N TYR A 80 4.55 -4.39 -0.93
CA TYR A 80 3.34 -4.12 -0.14
C TYR A 80 2.15 -4.07 -1.08
N TYR A 81 0.95 -4.24 -0.53
CA TYR A 81 -0.25 -4.15 -1.33
C TYR A 81 -1.21 -3.14 -0.74
N LEU A 82 -1.55 -2.13 -1.54
CA LEU A 82 -2.50 -1.08 -1.14
C LEU A 82 -3.79 -1.36 -1.89
N ALA A 83 -4.90 -1.44 -1.13
CA ALA A 83 -6.20 -1.79 -1.70
C ALA A 83 -6.59 -0.84 -2.84
N SER A 84 -7.06 -1.39 -3.95
CA SER A 84 -7.28 -0.61 -5.17
C SER A 84 -8.32 0.49 -5.02
N GLY A 85 -9.30 0.30 -4.15
CA GLY A 85 -10.33 1.31 -3.95
C GLY A 85 -9.97 2.36 -2.92
N SER A 86 -9.55 1.90 -1.74
CA SER A 86 -9.31 2.76 -0.59
C SER A 86 -7.88 3.25 -0.45
N GLY A 87 -6.91 2.50 -1.00
CA GLY A 87 -5.50 2.77 -0.78
C GLY A 87 -4.99 2.23 0.55
N ALA A 88 -5.83 1.57 1.33
CA ALA A 88 -5.42 1.04 2.63
C ALA A 88 -4.45 -0.13 2.47
N MET A 89 -3.37 -0.11 3.24
CA MET A 89 -2.40 -1.21 3.22
C MET A 89 -3.07 -2.50 3.68
N VAL A 90 -2.92 -3.56 2.89
CA VAL A 90 -3.51 -4.86 3.18
C VAL A 90 -2.52 -5.69 3.97
N THR A 91 -3.04 -6.44 4.96
CA THR A 91 -2.28 -7.46 5.67
C THR A 91 -3.05 -8.77 5.60
N GLY A 92 -2.34 -9.89 5.77
CA GLY A 92 -2.95 -11.19 5.66
C GLY A 92 -3.04 -11.63 4.21
N TRP A 93 -4.00 -12.50 3.92
CA TRP A 93 -4.14 -13.06 2.59
C TRP A 93 -4.83 -12.11 1.64
N VAL A 94 -4.28 -12.01 0.42
CA VAL A 94 -4.91 -11.23 -0.64
C VAL A 94 -4.84 -12.03 -1.93
N LYS A 95 -5.93 -12.01 -2.71
CA LYS A 95 -5.97 -12.67 -4.01
C LYS A 95 -5.87 -11.61 -5.08
N ASP A 96 -4.91 -11.78 -5.97
CA ASP A 96 -4.71 -10.85 -7.07
C ASP A 96 -4.30 -11.61 -8.32
N GLY A 97 -5.01 -11.34 -9.43
CA GLY A 97 -4.70 -11.99 -10.69
C GLY A 97 -4.77 -13.52 -10.64
N GLY A 98 -5.63 -14.08 -9.79
CA GLY A 98 -5.77 -15.52 -9.68
C GLY A 98 -4.79 -16.20 -8.73
N SER A 99 -3.85 -15.45 -8.14
CA SER A 99 -2.87 -15.98 -7.18
C SER A 99 -3.12 -15.40 -5.80
N TRP A 100 -2.79 -16.19 -4.78
CA TRP A 100 -2.88 -15.75 -3.39
C TRP A 100 -1.51 -15.32 -2.89
N TYR A 101 -1.49 -14.23 -2.13
CA TYR A 101 -0.27 -13.67 -1.54
C TYR A 101 -0.52 -13.43 -0.06
N TYR A 102 0.55 -13.43 0.72
CA TYR A 102 0.43 -13.20 2.14
C TYR A 102 1.24 -11.96 2.53
N LEU A 103 0.54 -10.97 3.07
CA LEU A 103 1.18 -9.74 3.55
C LEU A 103 1.29 -9.85 5.06
N THR A 104 2.51 -9.72 5.57
CA THR A 104 2.79 -9.97 6.98
C THR A 104 1.97 -9.06 7.89
N PRO A 105 1.18 -9.62 8.82
CA PRO A 105 0.47 -8.79 9.79
C PRO A 105 1.46 -7.90 10.55
N GLY A 106 1.09 -6.66 10.72
CA GLY A 106 1.94 -5.68 11.37
C GLY A 106 2.72 -4.85 10.39
N SER A 107 3.62 -5.46 9.62
CA SER A 107 4.47 -4.73 8.69
C SER A 107 3.85 -4.51 7.31
N GLY A 108 2.98 -5.41 6.89
CA GLY A 108 2.43 -5.39 5.54
C GLY A 108 3.36 -5.92 4.47
N ALA A 109 4.57 -6.36 4.84
CA ALA A 109 5.55 -6.85 3.87
C ALA A 109 5.11 -8.18 3.27
N MET A 110 5.20 -8.32 1.94
CA MET A 110 4.87 -9.57 1.26
C MET A 110 5.82 -10.68 1.74
N ALA A 111 5.23 -11.80 2.18
CA ALA A 111 6.00 -12.94 2.64
C ALA A 111 6.39 -13.83 1.47
N THR A 112 7.55 -14.49 1.61
CA THR A 112 7.98 -15.56 0.71
C THR A 112 8.48 -16.70 1.58
N GLY A 113 8.52 -17.91 1.01
CA GLY A 113 8.95 -19.08 1.75
C GLY A 113 7.83 -19.62 2.63
N TRP A 114 8.21 -20.32 3.68
CA TRP A 114 7.25 -20.96 4.57
C TRP A 114 6.57 -19.95 5.48
N VAL A 115 5.24 -20.06 5.57
CA VAL A 115 4.42 -19.22 6.46
C VAL A 115 3.45 -20.11 7.21
N LYS A 116 3.37 -19.92 8.53
CA LYS A 116 2.37 -20.63 9.34
C LYS A 116 1.24 -19.67 9.69
N ASP A 117 0.03 -20.04 9.32
CA ASP A 117 -1.14 -19.21 9.59
C ASP A 117 -2.30 -20.09 10.00
N GLY A 118 -2.94 -19.76 11.12
CA GLY A 118 -4.07 -20.52 11.62
C GLY A 118 -3.75 -21.99 11.87
N GLY A 119 -2.51 -22.30 12.25
CA GLY A 119 -2.10 -23.66 12.52
C GLY A 119 -1.71 -24.47 11.29
N SER A 120 -1.80 -23.90 10.10
CA SER A 120 -1.41 -24.58 8.86
C SER A 120 -0.22 -23.91 8.24
N TRP A 121 0.59 -24.72 7.53
CA TRP A 121 1.75 -24.21 6.81
C TRP A 121 1.44 -23.99 5.34
N TYR A 122 1.98 -22.92 4.80
CA TYR A 122 1.85 -22.52 3.41
C TYR A 122 3.22 -22.16 2.86
N TYR A 123 3.37 -22.22 1.56
CA TYR A 123 4.63 -21.84 0.93
C TYR A 123 4.37 -20.79 -0.14
N LEU A 124 5.02 -19.64 0.01
CA LEU A 124 4.91 -18.55 -0.95
C LEU A 124 6.17 -18.56 -1.81
N THR A 125 5.99 -18.55 -3.12
CA THR A 125 7.10 -18.70 -4.05
C THR A 125 8.13 -17.60 -3.86
N PRO A 126 9.41 -17.95 -3.63
CA PRO A 126 10.46 -16.95 -3.60
C PRO A 126 10.47 -16.15 -4.90
N GLY A 127 10.57 -14.85 -4.79
CA GLY A 127 10.53 -13.97 -5.94
C GLY A 127 9.15 -13.39 -6.18
N SER A 128 8.19 -14.23 -6.53
CA SER A 128 6.84 -13.76 -6.85
C SER A 128 5.93 -13.60 -5.65
N GLY A 129 6.12 -14.39 -4.61
CA GLY A 129 5.24 -14.42 -3.46
C GLY A 129 3.96 -15.21 -3.66
N ALA A 130 3.75 -15.79 -4.83
CA ALA A 130 2.51 -16.52 -5.11
C ALA A 130 2.42 -17.81 -4.30
N MET A 131 1.27 -18.06 -3.66
CA MET A 131 1.04 -19.26 -2.89
C MET A 131 1.05 -20.49 -3.79
N VAL A 132 1.78 -21.54 -3.37
CA VAL A 132 1.86 -22.78 -4.15
C VAL A 132 0.71 -23.73 -3.78
N THR A 133 0.34 -24.56 -4.73
CA THR A 133 -0.61 -25.67 -4.53
C THR A 133 -0.07 -26.89 -5.27
N GLY A 134 -0.55 -28.08 -4.87
CA GLY A 134 -0.13 -29.32 -5.52
C GLY A 134 1.25 -29.75 -5.05
N TRP A 135 1.92 -30.52 -5.90
CA TRP A 135 3.26 -31.03 -5.60
C TRP A 135 4.32 -30.03 -6.00
N ILE A 136 5.17 -29.68 -5.05
CA ILE A 136 6.25 -28.71 -5.27
C ILE A 136 7.54 -29.25 -4.65
N ARG A 137 8.64 -29.11 -5.37
CA ARG A 137 9.94 -29.50 -4.86
C ARG A 137 10.61 -28.29 -4.19
N ILE A 138 10.91 -28.45 -2.90
CA ILE A 138 11.50 -27.37 -2.10
C ILE A 138 12.77 -27.92 -1.45
N ASP A 139 13.91 -27.29 -1.75
CA ASP A 139 15.22 -27.70 -1.22
C ASP A 139 15.48 -29.21 -1.44
N GLY A 140 15.14 -29.67 -2.64
CA GLY A 140 15.41 -31.04 -3.00
C GLY A 140 14.38 -32.07 -2.54
N GLN A 141 13.36 -31.64 -1.80
CA GLN A 141 12.33 -32.55 -1.29
C GLN A 141 10.96 -32.20 -1.85
N TRP A 142 10.14 -33.20 -2.11
CA TRP A 142 8.79 -32.99 -2.61
C TRP A 142 7.82 -32.78 -1.45
N HIS A 143 6.98 -31.77 -1.60
CA HIS A 143 5.95 -31.42 -0.64
C HIS A 143 4.61 -31.31 -1.35
N HIS A 144 3.53 -31.66 -0.66
CA HIS A 144 2.21 -31.59 -1.21
C HIS A 144 1.36 -30.55 -0.48
N PHE A 145 0.71 -29.68 -1.25
CA PHE A 145 -0.17 -28.63 -0.73
C PHE A 145 -1.56 -28.86 -1.31
N THR A 146 -2.59 -28.61 -0.50
CA THR A 146 -3.97 -28.72 -0.96
C THR A 146 -4.30 -27.61 -1.95
N ALA A 147 -5.50 -27.68 -2.54
CA ALA A 147 -5.96 -26.63 -3.44
C ALA A 147 -6.07 -25.28 -2.72
N SER A 148 -6.25 -25.29 -1.41
CA SER A 148 -6.26 -24.06 -0.60
C SER A 148 -4.86 -23.61 -0.19
N GLY A 149 -3.83 -24.38 -0.55
CA GLY A 149 -2.43 -24.04 -0.25
C GLY A 149 -1.90 -24.64 1.04
N ARG A 150 -2.71 -25.38 1.78
CA ARG A 150 -2.29 -25.94 3.05
C ARG A 150 -1.35 -27.13 2.85
N TRP A 151 -0.24 -27.11 3.57
CA TRP A 151 0.74 -28.20 3.49
C TRP A 151 0.21 -29.46 4.15
N VAL A 152 0.38 -30.61 3.48
CA VAL A 152 -0.08 -31.91 4.00
C VAL A 152 1.04 -32.97 4.00
N GLY A 153 2.25 -32.59 3.76
CA GLY A 153 3.41 -33.50 3.77
C GLY A 153 4.33 -33.30 2.60
#